data_53b796b9d393f8404ae00b833e5c4c29
#
_entry.id   53b796b9d393f8404ae00b833e5c4c29
#
_cell.length_a   1.000
_cell.length_b   1.000
_cell.length_c   1.000
_cell.angle_alpha   90.00
_cell.angle_beta   90.00
_cell.angle_gamma   90.00
#
_symmetry.space_group_name_H-M   'P 1'
#
loop_
_entity.id
_entity.type
_entity.pdbx_description
1 polymer ?
#
loop_
_entity_poly.entity_id
_entity_poly.type
_entity_poly.pdbx_seq_one_letter_code
_entity_poly.pdbx_strand_id
1 'polypeptide(L)'
;APSAFLQATLSALRTNMKHGDVLCVMNNRGYQDYEWLESVVLTGILQPRGATLLLLGDNPHLSHMPTLCHNNHNLCSGEFQKGRASDNQLQSFAGRHTDVLVFLQTPLWTAPPGEHFWGNVPGTRTNAYYDTHHLLSVGALYLTPHLCSAFEREGFFR
;
A
#
# COMPACT_ATOMS: atom_id res chain seq x y z
N ALA A 1 5.68 -11.30 23.49
CA ALA A 1 6.86 -10.45 23.31
C ALA A 1 7.12 -10.26 21.81
N PRO A 2 7.55 -9.07 21.33
CA PRO A 2 7.93 -8.87 19.94
C PRO A 2 9.05 -9.82 19.53
N SER A 3 9.04 -10.30 18.28
CA SER A 3 10.11 -11.15 17.76
C SER A 3 11.48 -10.44 17.83
N ALA A 4 12.57 -11.19 17.91
CA ALA A 4 13.93 -10.62 17.90
C ALA A 4 14.17 -9.75 16.65
N PHE A 5 13.62 -10.16 15.50
CA PHE A 5 13.64 -9.37 14.26
C PHE A 5 12.96 -8.01 14.42
N LEU A 6 11.75 -7.97 14.99
CA LEU A 6 11.02 -6.73 15.20
C LEU A 6 11.76 -5.80 16.17
N GLN A 7 12.34 -6.34 17.24
CA GLN A 7 13.15 -5.56 18.18
C GLN A 7 14.38 -4.94 17.51
N ALA A 8 15.10 -5.73 16.69
CA ALA A 8 16.25 -5.25 15.93
C ALA A 8 15.85 -4.15 14.95
N THR A 9 14.72 -4.32 14.23
CA THR A 9 14.17 -3.30 13.31
C THR A 9 13.83 -2.00 14.02
N LEU A 10 13.12 -2.06 15.15
CA LEU A 10 12.77 -0.88 15.93
C LEU A 10 14.03 -0.17 16.49
N SER A 11 15.03 -0.94 16.90
CA SER A 11 16.33 -0.40 17.36
C SER A 11 17.04 0.32 16.21
N ALA A 12 17.09 -0.27 15.03
CA ALA A 12 17.68 0.34 13.84
C ALA A 12 16.97 1.63 13.45
N LEU A 13 15.63 1.65 13.46
CA LEU A 13 14.84 2.86 13.19
C LEU A 13 15.16 3.96 14.22
N ARG A 14 15.18 3.63 15.52
CA ARG A 14 15.52 4.58 16.59
C ARG A 14 16.91 5.18 16.43
N THR A 15 17.86 4.42 15.93
CA THR A 15 19.26 4.85 15.81
C THR A 15 19.51 5.65 14.54
N ASN A 16 18.88 5.28 13.42
CA ASN A 16 19.26 5.78 12.10
C ASN A 16 18.30 6.83 11.53
N MET A 17 17.01 6.84 11.95
CA MET A 17 16.05 7.82 11.43
C MET A 17 16.42 9.25 11.83
N LYS A 18 16.34 10.16 10.87
CA LYS A 18 16.69 11.59 10.98
C LYS A 18 15.52 12.46 10.58
N HIS A 19 15.64 13.75 10.87
CA HIS A 19 14.71 14.76 10.40
C HIS A 19 14.60 14.75 8.87
N GLY A 20 13.38 14.72 8.37
CA GLY A 20 13.07 14.68 6.94
C GLY A 20 13.10 13.28 6.31
N ASP A 21 13.51 12.26 7.04
CA ASP A 21 13.44 10.87 6.55
C ASP A 21 11.99 10.42 6.41
N VAL A 22 11.77 9.46 5.50
CA VAL A 22 10.46 8.84 5.27
C VAL A 22 10.55 7.34 5.54
N LEU A 23 9.73 6.86 6.45
CA LEU A 23 9.52 5.42 6.66
C LEU A 23 8.35 4.95 5.82
N CYS A 24 8.62 4.10 4.82
CA CYS A 24 7.57 3.45 4.04
C CYS A 24 7.14 2.15 4.70
N VAL A 25 5.86 2.02 4.97
CA VAL A 25 5.24 0.79 5.50
C VAL A 25 4.16 0.32 4.54
N MET A 26 4.30 -0.90 4.04
CA MET A 26 3.26 -1.53 3.23
C MET A 26 2.18 -2.11 4.13
N ASN A 27 0.94 -1.75 3.85
CA ASN A 27 -0.23 -2.32 4.52
C ASN A 27 -0.57 -3.66 3.86
N ASN A 28 -0.38 -4.74 4.60
CA ASN A 28 -0.89 -6.04 4.19
C ASN A 28 -2.29 -6.24 4.79
N ARG A 29 -3.27 -6.52 3.96
CA ARG A 29 -4.70 -6.63 4.33
C ARG A 29 -4.93 -7.39 5.62
N GLY A 30 -5.57 -6.75 6.59
CA GLY A 30 -6.01 -7.34 7.84
C GLY A 30 -4.94 -7.59 8.91
N TYR A 31 -3.69 -7.20 8.68
CA TYR A 31 -2.59 -7.39 9.63
C TYR A 31 -2.01 -6.08 10.17
N GLN A 32 -2.63 -4.93 9.86
CA GLN A 32 -2.15 -3.66 10.36
C GLN A 32 -2.71 -3.40 11.77
N ASP A 33 -1.84 -3.48 12.76
CA ASP A 33 -2.13 -2.98 14.11
C ASP A 33 -1.88 -1.47 14.15
N TYR A 34 -2.93 -0.71 13.89
CA TYR A 34 -2.84 0.76 13.84
C TYR A 34 -2.52 1.37 15.21
N GLU A 35 -2.96 0.77 16.31
CA GLU A 35 -2.67 1.24 17.65
C GLU A 35 -1.17 1.08 17.96
N TRP A 36 -0.62 -0.06 17.61
CA TRP A 36 0.83 -0.30 17.72
C TRP A 36 1.63 0.62 16.78
N LEU A 37 1.19 0.78 15.54
CA LEU A 37 1.84 1.66 14.55
C LEU A 37 1.86 3.11 15.05
N GLU A 38 0.76 3.59 15.62
CA GLU A 38 0.63 4.93 16.18
C GLU A 38 1.52 5.12 17.40
N SER A 39 1.41 4.24 18.40
CA SER A 39 2.08 4.41 19.68
C SER A 39 3.58 4.12 19.61
N VAL A 40 3.98 3.06 18.95
CA VAL A 40 5.39 2.60 18.94
C VAL A 40 6.19 3.22 17.80
N VAL A 41 5.64 3.25 16.60
CA VAL A 41 6.39 3.71 15.41
C VAL A 41 6.26 5.22 15.25
N LEU A 42 5.04 5.72 15.07
CA LEU A 42 4.79 7.13 14.78
C LEU A 42 5.20 8.01 15.97
N THR A 43 4.53 7.86 17.10
CA THR A 43 4.77 8.68 18.29
C THR A 43 6.10 8.35 18.98
N GLY A 44 6.47 7.07 19.06
CA GLY A 44 7.67 6.63 19.78
C GLY A 44 8.98 6.77 19.00
N ILE A 45 8.93 6.85 17.65
CA ILE A 45 10.15 6.88 16.84
C ILE A 45 10.16 8.06 15.86
N LEU A 46 9.14 8.22 15.02
CA LEU A 46 9.19 9.14 13.88
C LEU A 46 8.98 10.59 14.30
N GLN A 47 7.92 10.89 15.03
CA GLN A 47 7.60 12.26 15.48
C GLN A 47 8.73 12.94 16.25
N PRO A 48 9.39 12.29 17.23
CA PRO A 48 10.51 12.91 17.95
C PRO A 48 11.71 13.24 17.07
N ARG A 49 11.75 12.68 15.84
CA ARG A 49 12.83 12.90 14.86
C ARG A 49 12.44 13.81 13.71
N GLY A 50 11.18 14.23 13.65
CA GLY A 50 10.65 14.99 12.51
C GLY A 50 10.69 14.19 11.21
N ALA A 51 10.50 12.86 11.32
CA ALA A 51 10.41 11.95 10.19
C ALA A 51 8.93 11.67 9.83
N THR A 52 8.67 11.32 8.59
CA THR A 52 7.33 11.09 8.04
C THR A 52 7.05 9.61 7.91
N LEU A 53 5.82 9.19 8.19
CA LEU A 53 5.32 7.85 7.87
C LEU A 53 4.60 7.87 6.53
N LEU A 54 5.02 7.04 5.58
CA LEU A 54 4.29 6.79 4.35
C LEU A 54 3.67 5.39 4.40
N LEU A 55 2.36 5.34 4.35
CA LEU A 55 1.60 4.10 4.26
C LEU A 55 1.31 3.78 2.80
N LEU A 56 1.81 2.66 2.32
CA LEU A 56 1.50 2.14 1.01
C LEU A 56 0.31 1.18 1.12
N GLY A 57 -0.80 1.50 0.48
CA GLY A 57 -1.93 0.60 0.34
C GLY A 57 -1.53 -0.65 -0.43
N ASP A 58 -2.20 -1.75 -0.14
CA ASP A 58 -1.99 -2.99 -0.88
C ASP A 58 -2.69 -2.92 -2.26
N ASN A 59 -2.15 -3.63 -3.24
CA ASN A 59 -2.85 -3.81 -4.51
C ASN A 59 -4.08 -4.73 -4.31
N PRO A 60 -5.15 -4.59 -5.11
CA PRO A 60 -6.31 -5.46 -5.02
C PRO A 60 -5.91 -6.93 -5.19
N HIS A 61 -6.31 -7.80 -4.26
CA HIS A 61 -6.10 -9.23 -4.42
C HIS A 61 -7.15 -9.85 -5.34
N LEU A 62 -6.76 -10.87 -6.06
CA LEU A 62 -7.67 -11.70 -6.83
C LEU A 62 -8.18 -12.83 -5.94
N SER A 63 -9.48 -13.10 -5.97
CA SER A 63 -10.06 -14.26 -5.24
C SER A 63 -9.62 -15.59 -5.80
N HIS A 64 -9.15 -15.62 -7.05
CA HIS A 64 -8.68 -16.81 -7.76
C HIS A 64 -7.43 -16.47 -8.59
N MET A 65 -6.75 -17.52 -9.09
CA MET A 65 -5.63 -17.36 -10.00
C MET A 65 -6.02 -16.50 -11.21
N PRO A 66 -5.10 -15.66 -11.75
CA PRO A 66 -5.39 -14.72 -12.83
C PRO A 66 -6.08 -15.34 -14.04
N THR A 67 -5.72 -16.58 -14.38
CA THR A 67 -6.32 -17.34 -15.49
C THR A 67 -7.81 -17.63 -15.28
N LEU A 68 -8.24 -17.84 -14.03
CA LEU A 68 -9.64 -18.07 -13.69
C LEU A 68 -10.43 -16.76 -13.63
N CYS A 69 -9.83 -15.68 -13.12
CA CYS A 69 -10.42 -14.36 -13.14
C CYS A 69 -10.69 -13.85 -14.55
N HIS A 70 -9.79 -14.16 -15.48
CA HIS A 70 -9.90 -13.75 -16.89
C HIS A 70 -11.14 -14.35 -17.59
N ASN A 71 -11.55 -15.53 -17.15
CA ASN A 71 -12.69 -16.27 -17.73
C ASN A 71 -14.00 -16.08 -16.95
N ASN A 72 -13.97 -15.52 -15.74
CA ASN A 72 -15.15 -15.34 -14.91
C ASN A 72 -15.07 -14.04 -14.07
N HIS A 73 -15.69 -13.02 -14.60
CA HIS A 73 -15.67 -11.64 -14.11
C HIS A 73 -16.13 -11.44 -12.67
N ASN A 74 -17.05 -12.27 -12.20
CA ASN A 74 -17.62 -12.11 -10.87
C ASN A 74 -16.68 -12.59 -9.76
N LEU A 75 -15.67 -13.38 -10.08
CA LEU A 75 -14.77 -13.95 -9.08
C LEU A 75 -13.80 -12.91 -8.46
N CYS A 76 -13.46 -11.86 -9.18
CA CYS A 76 -12.49 -10.87 -8.72
C CYS A 76 -13.10 -9.62 -8.07
N SER A 77 -14.39 -9.36 -8.30
CA SER A 77 -15.07 -8.14 -7.83
C SER A 77 -15.13 -8.03 -6.29
N GLY A 78 -15.28 -9.14 -5.60
CA GLY A 78 -15.34 -9.16 -4.12
C GLY A 78 -14.05 -8.72 -3.46
N GLU A 79 -12.91 -9.09 -4.01
CA GLU A 79 -11.60 -8.72 -3.48
C GLU A 79 -11.27 -7.23 -3.72
N PHE A 80 -11.78 -6.66 -4.80
CA PHE A 80 -11.67 -5.22 -5.03
C PHE A 80 -12.40 -4.40 -3.95
N GLN A 81 -13.57 -4.83 -3.50
CA GLN A 81 -14.27 -4.18 -2.39
C GLN A 81 -13.49 -4.27 -1.08
N LYS A 82 -12.84 -5.40 -0.80
CA LYS A 82 -11.95 -5.54 0.36
C LYS A 82 -10.75 -4.58 0.29
N GLY A 83 -10.18 -4.39 -0.90
CA GLY A 83 -9.14 -3.39 -1.13
C GLY A 83 -9.59 -1.98 -0.76
N ARG A 84 -10.76 -1.57 -1.21
CA ARG A 84 -11.35 -0.27 -0.86
C ARG A 84 -11.59 -0.11 0.65
N ALA A 85 -12.06 -1.15 1.33
CA ALA A 85 -12.23 -1.12 2.77
C ALA A 85 -10.90 -0.91 3.50
N SER A 86 -9.83 -1.57 3.06
CA SER A 86 -8.48 -1.39 3.57
C SER A 86 -7.96 0.02 3.30
N ASP A 87 -8.15 0.56 2.09
CA ASP A 87 -7.75 1.92 1.73
C ASP A 87 -8.47 2.98 2.60
N ASN A 88 -9.76 2.78 2.89
CA ASN A 88 -10.52 3.67 3.78
C ASN A 88 -9.95 3.68 5.22
N GLN A 89 -9.48 2.54 5.72
CA GLN A 89 -8.83 2.46 7.03
C GLN A 89 -7.50 3.23 7.04
N LEU A 90 -6.69 3.09 5.99
CA LEU A 90 -5.44 3.86 5.83
C LEU A 90 -5.71 5.37 5.79
N GLN A 91 -6.69 5.81 5.01
CA GLN A 91 -7.07 7.21 4.92
C GLN A 91 -7.59 7.74 6.26
N SER A 92 -8.40 6.96 6.97
CA SER A 92 -8.91 7.34 8.30
C SER A 92 -7.79 7.46 9.31
N PHE A 93 -6.78 6.58 9.25
CA PHE A 93 -5.61 6.68 10.11
C PHE A 93 -4.80 7.93 9.78
N ALA A 94 -4.44 8.13 8.52
CA ALA A 94 -3.63 9.28 8.09
C ALA A 94 -4.34 10.62 8.33
N GLY A 95 -5.66 10.68 8.18
CA GLY A 95 -6.43 11.90 8.43
C GLY A 95 -6.38 12.42 9.88
N ARG A 96 -5.87 11.62 10.82
CA ARG A 96 -5.66 12.04 12.22
C ARG A 96 -4.26 12.58 12.51
N HIS A 97 -3.34 12.49 11.54
CA HIS A 97 -1.93 12.81 11.71
C HIS A 97 -1.41 13.65 10.54
N THR A 98 -0.69 14.73 10.83
CA THR A 98 -0.13 15.63 9.81
C THR A 98 1.17 15.11 9.20
N ASP A 99 1.82 14.16 9.85
CA ASP A 99 3.08 13.52 9.49
C ASP A 99 2.91 12.09 8.95
N VAL A 100 1.68 11.76 8.55
CA VAL A 100 1.35 10.49 7.88
C VAL A 100 0.81 10.76 6.49
N LEU A 101 1.43 10.15 5.51
CA LEU A 101 1.03 10.17 4.11
C LEU A 101 0.51 8.81 3.67
N VAL A 102 -0.34 8.78 2.66
CA VAL A 102 -0.90 7.56 2.12
C VAL A 102 -0.76 7.54 0.60
N PHE A 103 -0.28 6.41 0.08
CA PHE A 103 -0.37 6.08 -1.33
C PHE A 103 -1.31 4.89 -1.52
N LEU A 104 -2.48 5.15 -2.08
CA LEU A 104 -3.49 4.12 -2.32
C LEU A 104 -3.30 3.48 -3.69
N GLN A 105 -3.22 2.16 -3.70
CA GLN A 105 -3.05 1.41 -4.95
C GLN A 105 -4.40 1.01 -5.56
N THR A 106 -5.42 0.68 -4.76
CA THR A 106 -6.71 0.20 -5.27
C THR A 106 -7.35 1.10 -6.33
N PRO A 107 -7.37 2.46 -6.18
CA PRO A 107 -7.95 3.32 -7.20
C PRO A 107 -7.26 3.28 -8.55
N LEU A 108 -5.97 2.91 -8.58
CA LEU A 108 -5.18 2.84 -9.81
C LEU A 108 -5.54 1.63 -10.68
N TRP A 109 -6.16 0.62 -10.08
CA TRP A 109 -6.60 -0.60 -10.74
C TRP A 109 -8.06 -0.56 -11.18
N THR A 110 -8.76 0.59 -10.97
CA THR A 110 -10.14 0.73 -11.43
C THR A 110 -10.18 0.81 -12.95
N ALA A 111 -10.93 -0.08 -13.55
CA ALA A 111 -11.37 0.08 -14.92
C ALA A 111 -12.34 1.27 -15.05
N PRO A 112 -12.52 1.85 -16.25
CA PRO A 112 -13.56 2.85 -16.52
C PRO A 112 -14.95 2.39 -16.03
N PRO A 113 -15.89 3.32 -15.79
CA PRO A 113 -17.23 2.96 -15.36
C PRO A 113 -17.86 1.91 -16.28
N GLY A 114 -18.28 0.79 -15.72
CA GLY A 114 -18.85 -0.34 -16.44
C GLY A 114 -17.88 -1.46 -16.81
N GLU A 115 -16.57 -1.27 -16.61
CA GLU A 115 -15.58 -2.33 -16.74
C GLU A 115 -15.26 -2.99 -15.40
N HIS A 116 -14.96 -4.27 -15.43
CA HIS A 116 -14.61 -5.03 -14.23
C HIS A 116 -13.09 -5.11 -14.08
N PHE A 117 -12.62 -5.16 -12.83
CA PHE A 117 -11.22 -5.45 -12.53
C PHE A 117 -10.93 -6.94 -12.76
N TRP A 118 -9.95 -7.25 -13.60
CA TRP A 118 -9.65 -8.61 -14.07
C TRP A 118 -8.24 -9.07 -13.75
N GLY A 119 -7.50 -8.30 -12.99
CA GLY A 119 -6.08 -8.55 -12.77
C GLY A 119 -5.20 -8.14 -13.95
N ASN A 120 -5.72 -7.32 -14.85
CA ASN A 120 -4.94 -6.78 -15.97
C ASN A 120 -4.44 -5.37 -15.66
N VAL A 121 -3.39 -4.95 -16.35
CA VAL A 121 -3.01 -3.54 -16.39
C VAL A 121 -4.17 -2.74 -16.98
N PRO A 122 -4.68 -1.70 -16.30
CA PRO A 122 -5.83 -0.93 -16.73
C PRO A 122 -5.73 -0.44 -18.17
N GLY A 123 -6.82 -0.57 -18.92
CA GLY A 123 -6.88 -0.22 -20.35
C GLY A 123 -6.19 -1.21 -21.29
N THR A 124 -5.69 -2.35 -20.79
CA THR A 124 -5.00 -3.36 -21.60
C THR A 124 -5.57 -4.77 -21.37
N ARG A 125 -5.11 -5.73 -22.19
CA ARG A 125 -5.36 -7.16 -21.97
C ARG A 125 -4.17 -7.88 -21.32
N THR A 126 -3.16 -7.13 -20.87
CA THR A 126 -1.95 -7.70 -20.29
C THR A 126 -2.19 -8.03 -18.82
N ASN A 127 -2.01 -9.29 -18.45
CA ASN A 127 -2.10 -9.74 -17.07
C ASN A 127 -1.04 -9.03 -16.19
N ALA A 128 -1.47 -8.44 -15.11
CA ALA A 128 -0.62 -7.70 -14.17
C ALA A 128 -0.15 -8.55 -12.97
N TYR A 129 -0.73 -9.75 -12.77
CA TYR A 129 -0.53 -10.56 -11.59
C TYR A 129 0.15 -11.89 -11.90
N TYR A 130 1.08 -12.30 -11.04
CA TYR A 130 1.69 -13.63 -11.07
C TYR A 130 0.76 -14.68 -10.43
N ASP A 131 0.19 -14.32 -9.29
CA ASP A 131 -0.78 -15.13 -8.54
C ASP A 131 -1.93 -14.25 -8.03
N THR A 132 -2.54 -14.59 -6.89
CA THR A 132 -3.70 -13.86 -6.36
C THR A 132 -3.36 -12.49 -5.77
N HIS A 133 -2.10 -12.18 -5.50
CA HIS A 133 -1.69 -10.93 -4.82
C HIS A 133 -0.31 -10.38 -5.22
N HIS A 134 0.54 -11.16 -5.86
CA HIS A 134 1.83 -10.68 -6.33
C HIS A 134 1.75 -10.16 -7.76
N LEU A 135 2.32 -8.98 -7.99
CA LEU A 135 2.39 -8.38 -9.31
C LEU A 135 3.50 -9.01 -10.15
N LEU A 136 3.22 -9.17 -11.44
CA LEU A 136 4.25 -9.31 -12.46
C LEU A 136 5.02 -7.99 -12.62
N SER A 137 6.19 -8.03 -13.25
CA SER A 137 6.98 -6.83 -13.54
C SER A 137 6.18 -5.76 -14.29
N VAL A 138 5.31 -6.16 -15.22
CA VAL A 138 4.45 -5.22 -15.96
C VAL A 138 3.45 -4.52 -15.04
N GLY A 139 2.89 -5.20 -14.04
CA GLY A 139 2.01 -4.59 -13.04
C GLY A 139 2.78 -3.61 -12.14
N ALA A 140 3.98 -3.96 -11.71
CA ALA A 140 4.85 -3.08 -10.94
C ALA A 140 5.27 -1.84 -11.77
N LEU A 141 5.62 -2.01 -13.04
CA LEU A 141 5.96 -0.91 -13.94
C LEU A 141 4.77 0.04 -14.18
N TYR A 142 3.54 -0.47 -14.18
CA TYR A 142 2.35 0.36 -14.26
C TYR A 142 2.21 1.27 -13.02
N LEU A 143 2.50 0.76 -11.81
CA LEU A 143 2.41 1.53 -10.57
C LEU A 143 3.53 2.57 -10.41
N THR A 144 4.71 2.30 -10.95
CA THR A 144 5.91 3.12 -10.72
C THR A 144 5.71 4.61 -11.01
N PRO A 145 5.19 5.06 -12.17
CA PRO A 145 5.00 6.49 -12.43
C PRO A 145 4.01 7.15 -11.48
N HIS A 146 2.97 6.42 -11.04
CA HIS A 146 2.00 6.94 -10.06
C HIS A 146 2.64 7.16 -8.69
N LEU A 147 3.48 6.23 -8.25
CA LEU A 147 4.22 6.34 -6.99
C LEU A 147 5.26 7.46 -7.07
N CYS A 148 6.02 7.57 -8.16
CA CYS A 148 6.97 8.66 -8.37
C CYS A 148 6.27 10.03 -8.34
N SER A 149 5.15 10.19 -9.05
CA SER A 149 4.38 11.43 -9.04
C SER A 149 3.79 11.76 -7.66
N ALA A 150 3.45 10.77 -6.86
CA ALA A 150 3.04 10.98 -5.48
C ALA A 150 4.22 11.51 -4.63
N PHE A 151 5.39 10.92 -4.76
CA PHE A 151 6.60 11.37 -4.05
C PHE A 151 7.04 12.78 -4.45
N GLU A 152 6.99 13.12 -5.74
CA GLU A 152 7.26 14.47 -6.24
C GLU A 152 6.32 15.50 -5.64
N ARG A 153 5.01 15.20 -5.60
CA ARG A 153 3.98 16.07 -5.02
C ARG A 153 4.23 16.37 -3.54
N GLU A 154 4.70 15.38 -2.80
CA GLU A 154 5.03 15.50 -1.37
C GLU A 154 6.44 16.07 -1.14
N GLY A 155 7.20 16.36 -2.22
CA GLY A 155 8.50 16.98 -2.14
C GLY A 155 9.63 16.07 -1.66
N PHE A 156 9.49 14.76 -1.80
CA PHE A 156 10.53 13.78 -1.41
C PHE A 156 11.69 13.72 -2.38
N PHE A 157 11.49 14.12 -3.63
CA PHE A 157 12.54 14.27 -4.63
C PHE A 157 12.80 15.77 -4.87
N ARG A 158 13.79 16.29 -4.18
CA ARG A 158 14.34 17.64 -4.42
C ARG A 158 15.79 17.56 -4.84
#